data_c60621e8a5888c480871bf23f957c059
#
_entry.id   c60621e8a5888c480871bf23f957c059
#
_cell.length_a   1.000
_cell.length_b   1.000
_cell.length_c   1.000
_cell.angle_alpha   90.00
_cell.angle_beta   90.00
_cell.angle_gamma   90.00
#
_symmetry.space_group_name_H-M   'P 1'
#
loop_
_entity.id
_entity.type
_entity.pdbx_description
1 polymer ?
#
loop_
_entity_poly.entity_id
_entity_poly.type
_entity_poly.pdbx_seq_one_letter_code
_entity_poly.pdbx_strand_id
1 'polypeptide(L)'
;MGYLWLKFGDPLLFYSSQKYWKREATGPLVTASRAWDMAVEGANVLHDPGLWAHPDVRALADHLERANSVYNLAFLIFAVVVLLAGVRELPLSLTIYSLLLILPPALYGTPDDPLMGIPRYVLVAFPIFIVLGLLARKRLLFAGWLIISILVSLIMCALFVSWRFVA
;
A
#
# COMPACT_ATOMS: atom_id res chain seq x y z
N MET A 1 0.54 -25.72 -9.20
CA MET A 1 -0.83 -26.24 -9.41
C MET A 1 -0.90 -27.76 -9.30
N GLY A 2 -0.08 -28.56 -10.03
CA GLY A 2 -0.10 -30.03 -9.97
C GLY A 2 0.09 -30.62 -8.57
N TYR A 3 1.01 -30.10 -7.77
CA TYR A 3 1.22 -30.52 -6.38
C TYR A 3 -0.02 -30.32 -5.50
N LEU A 4 -0.69 -29.16 -5.60
CA LEU A 4 -1.89 -28.88 -4.83
C LEU A 4 -3.03 -29.81 -5.22
N TRP A 5 -3.18 -30.10 -6.51
CA TRP A 5 -4.17 -31.05 -7.00
C TRP A 5 -3.92 -32.45 -6.48
N LEU A 6 -2.68 -32.95 -6.58
CA LEU A 6 -2.32 -34.33 -6.13
C LEU A 6 -2.47 -34.49 -4.60
N LYS A 7 -2.16 -33.43 -3.81
CA LYS A 7 -2.16 -33.56 -2.36
C LYS A 7 -3.50 -33.20 -1.71
N PHE A 8 -4.25 -32.25 -2.28
CA PHE A 8 -5.45 -31.66 -1.68
C PHE A 8 -6.70 -31.77 -2.57
N GLY A 9 -6.56 -32.29 -3.80
CA GLY A 9 -7.66 -32.44 -4.76
C GLY A 9 -8.15 -31.11 -5.37
N ASP A 10 -7.56 -29.98 -4.98
CA ASP A 10 -7.91 -28.65 -5.46
C ASP A 10 -6.68 -27.93 -6.03
N PRO A 11 -6.59 -27.77 -7.38
CA PRO A 11 -5.49 -27.05 -8.01
C PRO A 11 -5.48 -25.55 -7.70
N LEU A 12 -6.63 -24.99 -7.30
CA LEU A 12 -6.82 -23.58 -6.99
C LEU A 12 -6.94 -23.31 -5.48
N LEU A 13 -6.44 -24.23 -4.66
CA LEU A 13 -6.52 -24.12 -3.19
C LEU A 13 -6.04 -22.75 -2.67
N PHE A 14 -5.02 -22.16 -3.29
CA PHE A 14 -4.55 -20.83 -2.89
C PHE A 14 -5.61 -19.74 -3.15
N TYR A 15 -6.46 -19.91 -4.17
CA TYR A 15 -7.56 -18.99 -4.47
C TYR A 15 -8.75 -19.21 -3.52
N SER A 16 -9.13 -20.46 -3.30
CA SER A 16 -10.20 -20.80 -2.36
C SER A 16 -9.84 -20.44 -0.92
N SER A 17 -8.55 -20.49 -0.54
CA SER A 17 -8.06 -20.04 0.78
C SER A 17 -8.20 -18.53 1.00
N GLN A 18 -8.33 -17.70 -0.04
CA GLN A 18 -8.54 -16.26 0.11
C GLN A 18 -9.83 -15.94 0.90
N LYS A 19 -10.82 -16.83 0.87
CA LYS A 19 -12.04 -16.69 1.68
C LYS A 19 -11.76 -16.65 3.18
N TYR A 20 -10.74 -17.37 3.65
CA TYR A 20 -10.32 -17.34 5.06
C TYR A 20 -9.78 -15.96 5.48
N TRP A 21 -9.24 -15.20 4.54
CA TRP A 21 -8.76 -13.84 4.74
C TRP A 21 -9.86 -12.79 4.51
N LYS A 22 -11.13 -13.23 4.37
CA LYS A 22 -12.29 -12.36 4.09
C LYS A 22 -12.06 -11.45 2.87
N ARG A 23 -11.22 -11.88 1.91
CA ARG A 23 -11.00 -11.10 0.68
C ARG A 23 -12.16 -11.34 -0.27
N GLU A 24 -12.88 -10.28 -0.59
CA GLU A 24 -13.98 -10.29 -1.53
C GLU A 24 -13.67 -9.39 -2.72
N ALA A 25 -14.12 -9.81 -3.90
CA ALA A 25 -14.07 -8.96 -5.08
C ALA A 25 -15.14 -7.87 -4.92
N THR A 26 -14.73 -6.72 -4.47
CA THR A 26 -15.55 -5.52 -4.45
C THR A 26 -15.25 -4.70 -5.70
N GLY A 27 -16.27 -4.12 -6.33
CA GLY A 27 -16.03 -3.28 -7.52
C GLY A 27 -15.10 -2.10 -7.17
N PRO A 28 -14.34 -1.57 -8.16
CA PRO A 28 -13.32 -0.54 -7.91
C PRO A 28 -13.86 0.71 -7.21
N LEU A 29 -15.09 1.11 -7.49
CA LEU A 29 -15.73 2.27 -6.86
C LEU A 29 -16.04 1.99 -5.38
N VAL A 30 -16.52 0.78 -5.07
CA VAL A 30 -16.83 0.39 -3.68
C VAL A 30 -15.54 0.28 -2.86
N THR A 31 -14.48 -0.29 -3.42
CA THR A 31 -13.17 -0.34 -2.77
C THR A 31 -12.62 1.06 -2.54
N ALA A 32 -12.71 1.95 -3.53
CA ALA A 32 -12.22 3.32 -3.41
C ALA A 32 -12.99 4.14 -2.36
N SER A 33 -14.33 4.03 -2.32
CA SER A 33 -15.14 4.74 -1.32
C SER A 33 -14.83 4.24 0.10
N ARG A 34 -14.78 2.93 0.30
CA ARG A 34 -14.42 2.36 1.61
C ARG A 34 -13.01 2.75 2.05
N ALA A 35 -12.04 2.70 1.12
CA ALA A 35 -10.67 3.11 1.41
C ALA A 35 -10.59 4.59 1.79
N TRP A 36 -11.40 5.43 1.16
CA TRP A 36 -11.50 6.84 1.51
C TRP A 36 -12.09 7.05 2.90
N ASP A 37 -13.25 6.42 3.20
CA ASP A 37 -13.92 6.54 4.49
C ASP A 37 -13.00 6.09 5.64
N MET A 38 -12.30 4.96 5.46
CA MET A 38 -11.36 4.45 6.44
C MET A 38 -10.09 5.31 6.56
N ALA A 39 -9.65 5.95 5.47
CA ALA A 39 -8.54 6.90 5.53
C ALA A 39 -8.93 8.18 6.29
N VAL A 40 -10.16 8.66 6.12
CA VAL A 40 -10.68 9.80 6.89
C VAL A 40 -10.76 9.45 8.38
N GLU A 41 -11.25 8.26 8.72
CA GLU A 41 -11.29 7.77 10.10
C GLU A 41 -9.88 7.66 10.70
N GLY A 42 -8.94 7.05 9.98
CA GLY A 42 -7.54 6.95 10.36
C GLY A 42 -6.86 8.32 10.53
N ALA A 43 -7.18 9.29 9.67
CA ALA A 43 -6.68 10.66 9.79
C ALA A 43 -7.21 11.35 11.07
N ASN A 44 -8.46 11.09 11.46
CA ASN A 44 -9.01 11.61 12.72
C ASN A 44 -8.27 11.06 13.94
N VAL A 45 -7.83 9.79 13.89
CA VAL A 45 -6.99 9.21 14.95
C VAL A 45 -5.65 9.94 15.07
N LEU A 46 -5.04 10.34 13.94
CA LEU A 46 -3.77 11.11 13.95
C LEU A 46 -3.95 12.56 14.43
N HIS A 47 -5.17 13.10 14.36
CA HIS A 47 -5.50 14.45 14.85
C HIS A 47 -5.85 14.50 16.33
N ASP A 48 -5.87 13.35 17.02
CA ASP A 48 -6.16 13.30 18.45
C ASP A 48 -5.05 14.04 19.24
N PRO A 49 -5.38 15.12 19.97
CA PRO A 49 -4.41 15.87 20.78
C PRO A 49 -3.76 15.00 21.87
N GLY A 50 -4.45 13.95 22.34
CA GLY A 50 -3.93 13.00 23.32
C GLY A 50 -2.70 12.24 22.82
N LEU A 51 -2.60 12.03 21.51
CA LEU A 51 -1.44 11.40 20.89
C LEU A 51 -0.14 12.16 21.16
N TRP A 52 -0.18 13.49 21.13
CA TRP A 52 0.98 14.37 21.24
C TRP A 52 1.27 14.78 22.69
N ALA A 53 0.30 14.60 23.60
CA ALA A 53 0.43 14.95 25.01
C ALA A 53 1.32 13.95 25.78
N HIS A 54 1.38 12.69 25.35
CA HIS A 54 2.18 11.65 26.00
C HIS A 54 2.97 10.88 24.94
N PRO A 55 4.23 11.29 24.64
CA PRO A 55 5.06 10.68 23.61
C PRO A 55 5.62 9.31 24.07
N ASP A 56 4.74 8.36 24.38
CA ASP A 56 5.13 6.96 24.53
C ASP A 56 5.19 6.32 23.14
N VAL A 57 6.34 5.71 22.84
CA VAL A 57 6.59 5.02 21.56
C VAL A 57 5.55 3.94 21.28
N ARG A 58 5.05 3.27 22.32
CA ARG A 58 4.01 2.24 22.18
C ARG A 58 2.68 2.85 21.80
N ALA A 59 2.26 3.92 22.48
CA ALA A 59 1.02 4.63 22.15
C ALA A 59 1.10 5.19 20.72
N LEU A 60 2.22 5.78 20.30
CA LEU A 60 2.42 6.26 18.95
C LEU A 60 2.30 5.11 17.93
N ALA A 61 2.90 3.94 18.21
CA ALA A 61 2.80 2.78 17.33
C ALA A 61 1.35 2.28 17.19
N ASP A 62 0.55 2.26 18.29
CA ASP A 62 -0.86 1.88 18.25
C ASP A 62 -1.70 2.84 17.40
N HIS A 63 -1.44 4.15 17.47
CA HIS A 63 -2.11 5.14 16.64
C HIS A 63 -1.73 5.04 15.16
N LEU A 64 -0.45 4.81 14.87
CA LEU A 64 0.01 4.59 13.49
C LEU A 64 -0.57 3.31 12.89
N GLU A 65 -0.74 2.24 13.68
CA GLU A 65 -1.40 1.02 13.23
C GLU A 65 -2.89 1.26 12.92
N ARG A 66 -3.60 2.05 13.74
CA ARG A 66 -4.99 2.46 13.46
C ARG A 66 -5.10 3.36 12.23
N ALA A 67 -4.05 4.12 11.93
CA ALA A 67 -3.97 4.96 10.74
C ALA A 67 -3.45 4.23 9.49
N ASN A 68 -3.36 2.88 9.53
CA ASN A 68 -2.89 2.04 8.43
C ASN A 68 -3.58 2.37 7.09
N SER A 69 -4.88 2.58 7.11
CA SER A 69 -5.68 2.93 5.94
C SER A 69 -5.22 4.23 5.25
N VAL A 70 -4.69 5.19 6.02
CA VAL A 70 -4.18 6.48 5.48
C VAL A 70 -2.96 6.22 4.59
N TYR A 71 -1.98 5.49 5.08
CA TYR A 71 -0.77 5.26 4.29
C TYR A 71 -1.01 4.25 3.15
N ASN A 72 -1.88 3.26 3.30
CA ASN A 72 -2.28 2.38 2.22
C ASN A 72 -2.88 3.18 1.05
N LEU A 73 -3.80 4.11 1.35
CA LEU A 73 -4.37 4.99 0.34
C LEU A 73 -3.32 5.95 -0.25
N ALA A 74 -2.46 6.52 0.59
CA ALA A 74 -1.39 7.41 0.14
C ALA A 74 -0.41 6.71 -0.81
N PHE A 75 -0.04 5.45 -0.53
CA PHE A 75 0.81 4.65 -1.42
C PHE A 75 0.11 4.34 -2.74
N LEU A 76 -1.19 4.05 -2.74
CA LEU A 76 -1.96 3.84 -3.96
C LEU A 76 -2.01 5.11 -4.81
N ILE A 77 -2.36 6.25 -4.22
CA ILE A 77 -2.40 7.54 -4.91
C ILE A 77 -1.01 7.88 -5.47
N PHE A 78 0.03 7.71 -4.66
CA PHE A 78 1.41 7.91 -5.08
C PHE A 78 1.76 7.06 -6.32
N ALA A 79 1.46 5.76 -6.29
CA ALA A 79 1.73 4.86 -7.40
C ALA A 79 0.99 5.29 -8.68
N VAL A 80 -0.28 5.65 -8.56
CA VAL A 80 -1.10 6.12 -9.68
C VAL A 80 -0.54 7.42 -10.25
N VAL A 81 -0.21 8.40 -9.41
CA VAL A 81 0.35 9.69 -9.85
C VAL A 81 1.68 9.51 -10.57
N VAL A 82 2.58 8.68 -10.01
CA VAL A 82 3.89 8.42 -10.63
C VAL A 82 3.73 7.69 -11.97
N LEU A 83 2.87 6.69 -12.06
CA LEU A 83 2.61 5.97 -13.31
C LEU A 83 1.98 6.88 -14.38
N LEU A 84 1.04 7.75 -13.99
CA LEU A 84 0.45 8.73 -14.90
C LEU A 84 1.51 9.74 -15.40
N ALA A 85 2.39 10.21 -14.52
CA ALA A 85 3.49 11.09 -14.90
C ALA A 85 4.47 10.42 -15.86
N GLY A 86 4.67 9.10 -15.71
CA GLY A 86 5.59 8.32 -16.54
C GLY A 86 4.95 7.64 -17.75
N VAL A 87 3.65 7.76 -17.98
CA VAL A 87 2.93 7.00 -19.02
C VAL A 87 3.47 7.23 -20.45
N ARG A 88 4.04 8.41 -20.71
CA ARG A 88 4.63 8.77 -21.99
C ARG A 88 6.10 8.38 -22.12
N GLU A 89 6.77 8.18 -21.01
CA GLU A 89 8.20 7.86 -20.93
C GLU A 89 8.44 6.35 -20.82
N LEU A 90 7.46 5.61 -20.29
CA LEU A 90 7.55 4.17 -20.12
C LEU A 90 7.06 3.42 -21.36
N PRO A 91 7.74 2.34 -21.76
CA PRO A 91 7.20 1.36 -22.70
C PRO A 91 5.85 0.82 -22.20
N LEU A 92 4.91 0.58 -23.11
CA LEU A 92 3.57 0.08 -22.80
C LEU A 92 3.61 -1.22 -21.97
N SER A 93 4.59 -2.09 -22.23
CA SER A 93 4.79 -3.34 -21.48
C SER A 93 5.03 -3.10 -19.97
N LEU A 94 5.81 -2.09 -19.62
CA LEU A 94 6.09 -1.75 -18.22
C LEU A 94 4.90 -1.09 -17.54
N THR A 95 4.14 -0.30 -18.28
CA THR A 95 2.88 0.29 -17.78
C THR A 95 1.85 -0.81 -17.51
N ILE A 96 1.66 -1.74 -18.45
CA ILE A 96 0.77 -2.89 -18.27
C ILE A 96 1.23 -3.76 -17.09
N TYR A 97 2.52 -4.06 -16.98
CA TYR A 97 3.08 -4.81 -15.86
C TYR A 97 2.71 -4.16 -14.52
N SER A 98 2.92 -2.85 -14.39
CA SER A 98 2.61 -2.13 -13.14
C SER A 98 1.12 -2.15 -12.82
N LEU A 99 0.26 -1.99 -13.83
CA LEU A 99 -1.19 -2.07 -13.67
C LEU A 99 -1.63 -3.46 -13.23
N LEU A 100 -1.14 -4.52 -13.86
CA LEU A 100 -1.46 -5.91 -13.50
C LEU A 100 -0.98 -6.27 -12.09
N LEU A 101 0.05 -5.60 -11.59
CA LEU A 101 0.56 -5.83 -10.24
C LEU A 101 -0.26 -5.09 -9.17
N ILE A 102 -0.65 -3.84 -9.44
CA ILE A 102 -1.32 -2.97 -8.46
C ILE A 102 -2.84 -3.16 -8.47
N LEU A 103 -3.44 -3.42 -9.64
CA LEU A 103 -4.88 -3.52 -9.81
C LEU A 103 -5.53 -4.66 -9.00
N PRO A 104 -5.01 -5.91 -8.99
CA PRO A 104 -5.62 -6.99 -8.23
C PRO A 104 -5.77 -6.67 -6.73
N PRO A 105 -4.70 -6.25 -5.99
CA PRO A 105 -4.87 -5.92 -4.58
C PRO A 105 -5.76 -4.70 -4.34
N ALA A 106 -5.87 -3.78 -5.31
CA ALA A 106 -6.79 -2.66 -5.24
C ALA A 106 -8.26 -3.05 -5.49
N LEU A 107 -8.52 -4.22 -6.10
CA LEU A 107 -9.87 -4.74 -6.36
C LEU A 107 -10.32 -5.81 -5.37
N TYR A 108 -9.38 -6.51 -4.73
CA TYR A 108 -9.61 -7.60 -3.80
C TYR A 108 -9.16 -7.18 -2.40
N GLY A 109 -9.98 -6.36 -1.75
CA GLY A 109 -9.74 -5.91 -0.39
C GLY A 109 -10.45 -6.77 0.65
N THR A 110 -10.14 -6.53 1.92
CA THR A 110 -10.95 -7.00 3.03
C THR A 110 -11.98 -5.94 3.41
N PRO A 111 -13.12 -6.30 4.05
CA PRO A 111 -14.06 -5.30 4.55
C PRO A 111 -13.42 -4.34 5.56
N ASP A 112 -12.47 -4.85 6.37
CA ASP A 112 -11.83 -4.12 7.46
C ASP A 112 -10.59 -3.31 7.00
N ASP A 113 -9.96 -3.67 5.86
CA ASP A 113 -8.87 -2.93 5.23
C ASP A 113 -8.87 -3.19 3.71
N PRO A 114 -9.58 -2.36 2.94
CA PRO A 114 -9.79 -2.58 1.51
C PRO A 114 -8.50 -2.47 0.68
N LEU A 115 -7.47 -1.81 1.18
CA LEU A 115 -6.18 -1.63 0.50
C LEU A 115 -5.03 -2.35 1.20
N MET A 116 -5.34 -3.37 2.01
CA MET A 116 -4.34 -4.14 2.75
C MET A 116 -3.21 -4.64 1.85
N GLY A 117 -1.99 -4.26 2.18
CA GLY A 117 -0.77 -4.72 1.50
C GLY A 117 -0.38 -3.93 0.25
N ILE A 118 -1.09 -2.87 -0.14
CA ILE A 118 -0.74 -2.00 -1.28
C ILE A 118 0.73 -1.55 -1.25
N PRO A 119 1.32 -1.10 -0.12
CA PRO A 119 2.71 -0.69 -0.08
C PRO A 119 3.67 -1.74 -0.62
N ARG A 120 3.44 -3.02 -0.32
CA ARG A 120 4.28 -4.13 -0.82
C ARG A 120 4.23 -4.27 -2.33
N TYR A 121 3.04 -4.13 -2.93
CA TYR A 121 2.87 -4.21 -4.38
C TYR A 121 3.48 -3.01 -5.08
N VAL A 122 3.37 -1.81 -4.50
CA VAL A 122 4.01 -0.60 -5.00
C VAL A 122 5.54 -0.72 -4.98
N LEU A 123 6.11 -1.31 -3.92
CA LEU A 123 7.56 -1.54 -3.82
C LEU A 123 8.08 -2.54 -4.86
N VAL A 124 7.28 -3.55 -5.23
CA VAL A 124 7.65 -4.54 -6.27
C VAL A 124 7.44 -3.98 -7.68
N ALA A 125 6.61 -2.95 -7.84
CA ALA A 125 6.37 -2.29 -9.12
C ALA A 125 7.57 -1.43 -9.55
N PHE A 126 8.68 -2.07 -9.95
CA PHE A 126 9.93 -1.40 -10.31
C PHE A 126 9.82 -0.29 -11.37
N PRO A 127 8.84 -0.28 -12.32
CA PRO A 127 8.69 0.84 -13.25
C PRO A 127 8.40 2.18 -12.56
N ILE A 128 7.80 2.16 -11.36
CA ILE A 128 7.61 3.37 -10.54
C ILE A 128 8.97 4.01 -10.24
N PHE A 129 9.97 3.21 -9.88
CA PHE A 129 11.31 3.71 -9.56
C PHE A 129 12.05 4.22 -10.80
N ILE A 130 11.79 3.67 -12.00
CA ILE A 130 12.32 4.21 -13.26
C ILE A 130 11.77 5.63 -13.47
N VAL A 131 10.44 5.82 -13.33
CA VAL A 131 9.82 7.15 -13.47
C VAL A 131 10.37 8.12 -12.43
N LEU A 132 10.48 7.70 -11.18
CA LEU A 132 11.08 8.52 -10.12
C LEU A 132 12.52 8.92 -10.46
N GLY A 133 13.33 8.00 -11.00
CA GLY A 133 14.67 8.29 -11.48
C GLY A 133 14.69 9.33 -12.59
N LEU A 134 13.74 9.29 -13.53
CA LEU A 134 13.58 10.30 -14.57
C LEU A 134 13.18 11.67 -14.00
N LEU A 135 12.26 11.70 -13.04
CA LEU A 135 11.84 12.94 -12.37
C LEU A 135 12.94 13.52 -11.47
N ALA A 136 13.77 12.65 -10.90
CA ALA A 136 14.89 13.01 -10.01
C ALA A 136 16.05 13.76 -10.72
N ARG A 137 16.00 13.93 -12.05
CA ARG A 137 16.97 14.76 -12.79
C ARG A 137 17.02 16.20 -12.26
N LYS A 138 15.92 16.70 -11.69
CA LYS A 138 15.89 18.00 -11.01
C LYS A 138 16.38 17.82 -9.57
N ARG A 139 17.53 18.41 -9.24
CA ARG A 139 18.21 18.29 -7.94
C ARG A 139 17.29 18.55 -6.73
N LEU A 140 16.38 19.54 -6.85
CA LEU A 140 15.44 19.87 -5.80
C LEU A 140 14.40 18.76 -5.56
N LEU A 141 13.86 18.16 -6.65
CA LEU A 141 12.92 17.05 -6.57
C LEU A 141 13.58 15.81 -6.00
N PHE A 142 14.83 15.54 -6.38
CA PHE A 142 15.60 14.44 -5.82
C PHE A 142 15.82 14.60 -4.31
N ALA A 143 16.24 15.78 -3.86
CA ALA A 143 16.44 16.04 -2.43
C ALA A 143 15.14 15.89 -1.63
N GLY A 144 14.03 16.46 -2.13
CA GLY A 144 12.72 16.30 -1.49
C GLY A 144 12.27 14.86 -1.41
N TRP A 145 12.41 14.10 -2.51
CA TRP A 145 12.12 12.67 -2.55
C TRP A 145 12.96 11.86 -1.56
N LEU A 146 14.26 12.15 -1.48
CA LEU A 146 15.18 11.47 -0.57
C LEU A 146 14.78 11.69 0.89
N ILE A 147 14.46 12.93 1.26
CA ILE A 147 14.02 13.26 2.62
C ILE A 147 12.73 12.51 2.98
N ILE A 148 11.72 12.55 2.10
CA ILE A 148 10.46 11.83 2.31
C ILE A 148 10.70 10.34 2.46
N SER A 149 11.52 9.74 1.59
CA SER A 149 11.83 8.31 1.64
C SER A 149 12.52 7.91 2.94
N ILE A 150 13.46 8.73 3.44
CA ILE A 150 14.13 8.48 4.73
C ILE A 150 13.12 8.55 5.88
N LEU A 151 12.26 9.57 5.92
CA LEU A 151 11.27 9.72 6.99
C LEU A 151 10.28 8.54 6.99
N VAL A 152 9.73 8.17 5.83
CA VAL A 152 8.82 7.02 5.72
C VAL A 152 9.52 5.73 6.13
N SER A 153 10.77 5.52 5.71
CA SER A 153 11.56 4.34 6.08
C SER A 153 11.80 4.25 7.57
N LEU A 154 12.10 5.36 8.24
CA LEU A 154 12.28 5.42 9.69
C LEU A 154 10.98 5.07 10.43
N ILE A 155 9.84 5.61 9.99
CA ILE A 155 8.52 5.30 10.57
C ILE A 155 8.21 3.80 10.40
N MET A 156 8.37 3.26 9.19
CA MET A 156 8.11 1.84 8.92
C MET A 156 9.04 0.93 9.71
N CYS A 157 10.31 1.31 9.86
CA CYS A 157 11.29 0.57 10.67
C CYS A 157 10.89 0.58 12.16
N ALA A 158 10.46 1.72 12.68
CA ALA A 158 10.01 1.84 14.07
C ALA A 158 8.76 0.97 14.33
N LEU A 159 7.78 0.95 13.42
CA LEU A 159 6.61 0.08 13.51
C LEU A 159 7.02 -1.41 13.47
N PHE A 160 7.90 -1.79 12.56
CA PHE A 160 8.39 -3.16 12.42
C PHE A 160 9.11 -3.65 13.69
N VAL A 161 10.02 -2.84 14.24
CA VAL A 161 10.74 -3.16 15.48
C VAL A 161 9.81 -3.25 16.68
N SER A 162 8.69 -2.51 16.66
CA SER A 162 7.65 -2.57 17.68
C SER A 162 6.70 -3.76 17.53
N TRP A 163 7.01 -4.74 16.65
CA TRP A 163 6.17 -5.91 16.33
C TRP A 163 4.76 -5.54 15.85
N ARG A 164 4.61 -4.40 15.24
CA ARG A 164 3.34 -3.99 14.62
C ARG A 164 3.28 -4.46 13.17
N PHE A 165 2.07 -4.76 12.73
CA PHE A 165 1.87 -5.16 11.35
C PHE A 165 2.15 -3.99 10.41
N VAL A 166 3.16 -4.12 9.59
CA VAL A 166 3.52 -3.15 8.56
C VAL A 166 3.17 -3.77 7.20
N ALA A 167 1.98 -3.50 6.73
CA ALA A 167 1.41 -3.84 5.41
C ALA A 167 1.69 -5.26 4.89
#